data_df71c5176222b5f550f53f74970dadb7
#
_entry.id   df71c5176222b5f550f53f74970dadb7
#
_cell.length_a   1.000
_cell.length_b   1.000
_cell.length_c   1.000
_cell.angle_alpha   90.00
_cell.angle_beta   90.00
_cell.angle_gamma   90.00
#
_symmetry.space_group_name_H-M   'P 1'
#
loop_
_entity.id
_entity.type
_entity.pdbx_description
1 polymer ?
#
loop_
_entity_poly.entity_id
_entity_poly.type
_entity_poly.pdbx_seq_one_letter_code
_entity_poly.pdbx_strand_id
1 'polypeptide(L)'
;LSRAKELNVGVPPLIQTPYINTIPVEQEPDFPGDEMMEKRVRRMIRWNAMAMVQRANKRFPGIGGHISTYASSASLYEVGFNHFFRGPDSTTGGDQLFIQGHAAPGIYARAFLEGRLSREKLDYFRRETGGVGLSSYPHPWLMPDFWQFPTVSMGLGAMAAIYQARYNRYLHNRGLKDTTDCRVWAFLGDGECDEPETLGALSVATREGLNNLKFVVNCNLQRLDGPVRGNGKIIQELEAVFRGAGWHVIKVIWGPEWDPIFANDVDGALVKRCNEVVDGQFQKYSVSDGAYIRKDFCNGDPAMELLLKTIPDEALPKLRRGGHSYRKLYAAYKRAVEYTDGPVAILCKTVKGWTLGEGFEASNVTHQMKKLDLDHLRMFRDTLELPIPDDRLEEAPYFHPGEQSPEVKYLKERRFALGGSLPVRRAPKP
;
A
#
# COMPACT_ATOMS: atom_id res chain seq x y z
N LEU A 1 -8.48 -28.93 14.68
CA LEU A 1 -7.20 -28.79 13.96
C LEU A 1 -6.03 -29.38 14.76
N SER A 2 -5.91 -29.11 16.07
CA SER A 2 -4.84 -29.71 16.91
C SER A 2 -4.90 -31.25 16.91
N ARG A 3 -6.08 -31.82 17.09
CA ARG A 3 -6.28 -33.29 17.09
C ARG A 3 -6.06 -33.94 15.72
N ALA A 4 -6.31 -33.25 14.62
CA ALA A 4 -6.01 -33.74 13.28
C ALA A 4 -4.50 -33.78 12.99
N LYS A 5 -3.74 -32.81 13.53
CA LYS A 5 -2.26 -32.81 13.49
C LYS A 5 -1.68 -33.95 14.33
N GLU A 6 -2.24 -34.22 15.52
CA GLU A 6 -1.82 -35.32 16.38
C GLU A 6 -2.08 -36.69 15.72
N LEU A 7 -3.16 -36.81 14.94
CA LEU A 7 -3.54 -38.02 14.24
C LEU A 7 -2.91 -38.18 12.85
N ASN A 8 -2.05 -37.25 12.45
CA ASN A 8 -1.41 -37.20 11.13
C ASN A 8 -2.41 -37.26 9.96
N VAL A 9 -3.63 -36.75 10.16
CA VAL A 9 -4.67 -36.69 9.15
C VAL A 9 -4.46 -35.42 8.34
N GLY A 10 -4.30 -35.56 7.04
CA GLY A 10 -4.22 -34.43 6.10
C GLY A 10 -5.49 -33.59 6.18
N VAL A 11 -5.40 -32.41 6.83
CA VAL A 11 -6.49 -31.45 6.82
C VAL A 11 -6.35 -30.63 5.54
N PRO A 12 -7.39 -30.53 4.69
CA PRO A 12 -7.34 -29.65 3.53
C PRO A 12 -6.99 -28.23 3.97
N PRO A 13 -6.11 -27.51 3.25
CA PRO A 13 -5.78 -26.14 3.60
C PRO A 13 -7.04 -25.28 3.59
N LEU A 14 -7.24 -24.49 4.65
CA LEU A 14 -8.34 -23.52 4.69
C LEU A 14 -8.10 -22.48 3.59
N ILE A 15 -9.01 -22.39 2.64
CA ILE A 15 -8.95 -21.41 1.55
C ILE A 15 -9.41 -20.02 1.99
N GLN A 16 -10.16 -19.93 3.09
CA GLN A 16 -10.55 -18.68 3.73
C GLN A 16 -10.39 -18.80 5.25
N THR A 17 -9.96 -17.70 5.86
CA THR A 17 -9.87 -17.55 7.32
C THR A 17 -10.77 -16.39 7.78
N PRO A 18 -11.10 -16.25 9.07
CA PRO A 18 -11.90 -15.13 9.55
C PRO A 18 -11.38 -13.77 9.09
N TYR A 19 -12.26 -12.76 9.02
CA TYR A 19 -11.93 -11.40 8.55
C TYR A 19 -11.18 -10.59 9.61
N ILE A 20 -10.02 -11.10 10.00
CA ILE A 20 -9.10 -10.54 10.99
C ILE A 20 -7.67 -10.52 10.47
N ASN A 21 -6.76 -9.87 11.19
CA ASN A 21 -5.33 -9.92 10.87
C ASN A 21 -4.80 -11.35 10.94
N THR A 22 -3.94 -11.73 10.00
CA THR A 22 -3.32 -13.07 10.00
C THR A 22 -2.28 -13.22 11.12
N ILE A 23 -1.57 -12.13 11.46
CA ILE A 23 -0.57 -12.11 12.52
C ILE A 23 -1.25 -11.64 13.80
N PRO A 24 -1.33 -12.47 14.85
CA PRO A 24 -1.83 -12.06 16.15
C PRO A 24 -0.89 -11.03 16.80
N VAL A 25 -1.42 -10.18 17.68
CA VAL A 25 -0.67 -9.07 18.31
C VAL A 25 0.57 -9.56 19.05
N GLU A 26 0.46 -10.68 19.76
CA GLU A 26 1.55 -11.29 20.52
C GLU A 26 2.69 -11.85 19.65
N GLN A 27 2.47 -11.98 18.34
CA GLN A 27 3.46 -12.40 17.35
C GLN A 27 3.99 -11.23 16.50
N GLU A 28 3.52 -10.02 16.75
CA GLU A 28 4.04 -8.85 16.07
C GLU A 28 5.43 -8.50 16.61
N PRO A 29 6.44 -8.34 15.75
CA PRO A 29 7.75 -7.89 16.19
C PRO A 29 7.71 -6.41 16.57
N ASP A 30 8.65 -5.99 17.40
CA ASP A 30 8.88 -4.58 17.68
C ASP A 30 9.18 -3.81 16.39
N PHE A 31 8.60 -2.61 16.28
CA PHE A 31 8.86 -1.74 15.15
C PHE A 31 10.24 -1.08 15.32
N PRO A 32 11.21 -1.32 14.40
CA PRO A 32 12.59 -0.89 14.61
C PRO A 32 12.87 0.56 14.21
N GLY A 33 11.87 1.26 13.64
CA GLY A 33 12.01 2.63 13.17
C GLY A 33 11.51 3.66 14.16
N ASP A 34 11.79 4.93 13.86
CA ASP A 34 11.13 6.06 14.52
C ASP A 34 9.77 6.30 13.84
N GLU A 35 8.71 5.75 14.44
CA GLU A 35 7.36 5.84 13.87
C GLU A 35 6.86 7.28 13.73
N MET A 36 7.24 8.18 14.63
CA MET A 36 6.86 9.60 14.56
C MET A 36 7.58 10.30 13.40
N MET A 37 8.87 10.05 13.26
CA MET A 37 9.66 10.58 12.15
C MET A 37 9.14 10.08 10.81
N GLU A 38 8.86 8.79 10.70
CA GLU A 38 8.32 8.21 9.46
C GLU A 38 6.93 8.74 9.11
N LYS A 39 6.08 8.98 10.10
CA LYS A 39 4.78 9.64 9.88
C LYS A 39 4.95 11.07 9.35
N ARG A 40 5.93 11.83 9.89
CA ARG A 40 6.23 13.18 9.39
C ARG A 40 6.73 13.16 7.95
N VAL A 41 7.68 12.28 7.62
CA VAL A 41 8.17 12.08 6.25
C VAL A 41 7.02 11.72 5.30
N ARG A 42 6.17 10.75 5.67
CA ARG A 42 5.00 10.36 4.87
C ARG A 42 4.03 11.52 4.61
N ARG A 43 3.81 12.39 5.61
CA ARG A 43 2.97 13.60 5.47
C ARG A 43 3.52 14.53 4.38
N MET A 44 4.83 14.79 4.37
CA MET A 44 5.51 15.60 3.36
C MET A 44 5.40 14.98 1.96
N ILE A 45 5.62 13.68 1.84
CA ILE A 45 5.51 12.96 0.57
C ILE A 45 4.07 13.05 0.03
N ARG A 46 3.07 12.85 0.88
CA ARG A 46 1.65 12.92 0.49
C ARG A 46 1.25 14.31 0.02
N TRP A 47 1.70 15.35 0.72
CA TRP A 47 1.50 16.73 0.27
C TRP A 47 2.14 16.97 -1.09
N ASN A 48 3.40 16.63 -1.28
CA ASN A 48 4.12 16.86 -2.53
C ASN A 48 3.51 16.07 -3.70
N ALA A 49 3.04 14.86 -3.46
CA ALA A 49 2.33 14.06 -4.46
C ALA A 49 1.03 14.73 -4.92
N MET A 50 0.24 15.25 -3.98
CA MET A 50 -0.97 16.02 -4.27
C MET A 50 -0.62 17.34 -4.98
N ALA A 51 0.32 18.12 -4.44
CA ALA A 51 0.74 19.39 -5.01
C ALA A 51 1.22 19.25 -6.46
N MET A 52 1.98 18.20 -6.77
CA MET A 52 2.45 17.91 -8.12
C MET A 52 1.28 17.73 -9.10
N VAL A 53 0.29 16.91 -8.74
CA VAL A 53 -0.90 16.68 -9.60
C VAL A 53 -1.75 17.95 -9.72
N GLN A 54 -1.97 18.67 -8.61
CA GLN A 54 -2.72 19.93 -8.56
C GLN A 54 -2.10 20.99 -9.48
N ARG A 55 -0.80 21.23 -9.34
CA ARG A 55 -0.04 22.20 -10.13
C ARG A 55 -0.02 21.84 -11.61
N ALA A 56 0.19 20.56 -11.93
CA ALA A 56 0.17 20.08 -13.31
C ALA A 56 -1.19 20.35 -13.98
N ASN A 57 -2.31 20.06 -13.30
CA ASN A 57 -3.65 20.32 -13.85
C ASN A 57 -4.03 21.80 -13.87
N LYS A 58 -3.45 22.65 -13.01
CA LYS A 58 -3.60 24.12 -13.10
C LYS A 58 -2.86 24.67 -14.31
N ARG A 59 -1.65 24.18 -14.59
CA ARG A 59 -0.78 24.63 -15.67
C ARG A 59 -1.16 24.05 -17.04
N PHE A 60 -1.58 22.77 -17.07
CA PHE A 60 -1.92 22.02 -18.25
C PHE A 60 -3.30 21.38 -18.06
N PRO A 61 -4.40 22.10 -18.35
CA PRO A 61 -5.73 21.58 -18.16
C PRO A 61 -5.93 20.24 -18.89
N GLY A 62 -6.48 19.25 -18.18
CA GLY A 62 -6.72 17.92 -18.75
C GLY A 62 -5.54 16.95 -18.69
N ILE A 63 -4.36 17.36 -18.16
CA ILE A 63 -3.18 16.46 -18.04
C ILE A 63 -3.46 15.22 -17.18
N GLY A 64 -4.38 15.33 -16.23
CA GLY A 64 -4.76 14.21 -15.37
C GLY A 64 -3.77 13.91 -14.25
N GLY A 65 -3.72 12.66 -13.86
CA GLY A 65 -2.96 12.17 -12.70
C GLY A 65 -3.90 11.59 -11.64
N HIS A 66 -3.34 10.88 -10.67
CA HIS A 66 -4.08 10.22 -9.60
C HIS A 66 -3.52 10.63 -8.25
N ILE A 67 -4.37 11.04 -7.32
CA ILE A 67 -3.99 11.42 -5.95
C ILE A 67 -4.40 10.32 -4.97
N SER A 68 -5.59 9.77 -5.14
CA SER A 68 -6.26 8.91 -4.19
C SER A 68 -5.61 7.55 -3.99
N THR A 69 -5.02 6.97 -5.04
CA THR A 69 -4.36 5.65 -4.94
C THR A 69 -3.11 5.74 -4.06
N TYR A 70 -2.26 6.76 -4.28
CA TYR A 70 -1.11 6.94 -3.39
C TYR A 70 -1.55 7.32 -1.97
N ALA A 71 -2.58 8.13 -1.81
CA ALA A 71 -3.11 8.45 -0.48
C ALA A 71 -3.47 7.19 0.32
N SER A 72 -4.08 6.19 -0.33
CA SER A 72 -4.41 4.91 0.32
C SER A 72 -3.18 4.03 0.56
N SER A 73 -2.20 4.01 -0.35
CA SER A 73 -1.06 3.09 -0.32
C SER A 73 0.23 3.68 0.29
N ALA A 74 0.21 4.95 0.72
CA ALA A 74 1.41 5.63 1.20
C ALA A 74 2.17 4.85 2.28
N SER A 75 1.47 4.30 3.30
CA SER A 75 2.10 3.53 4.35
C SER A 75 2.72 2.22 3.84
N LEU A 76 2.08 1.58 2.83
CA LEU A 76 2.60 0.35 2.21
C LEU A 76 3.98 0.60 1.59
N TYR A 77 4.13 1.69 0.85
CA TYR A 77 5.40 2.06 0.24
C TYR A 77 6.43 2.52 1.27
N GLU A 78 6.04 3.38 2.22
CA GLU A 78 6.99 3.95 3.18
C GLU A 78 7.61 2.89 4.08
N VAL A 79 6.84 1.93 4.60
CA VAL A 79 7.39 0.81 5.38
C VAL A 79 8.33 -0.03 4.51
N GLY A 80 7.98 -0.27 3.25
CA GLY A 80 8.84 -0.98 2.31
C GLY A 80 10.17 -0.27 2.08
N PHE A 81 10.12 1.03 1.74
CA PHE A 81 11.32 1.83 1.48
C PHE A 81 12.21 2.03 2.72
N ASN A 82 11.62 2.13 3.90
CA ASN A 82 12.39 2.40 5.11
C ASN A 82 12.99 1.13 5.76
N HIS A 83 12.41 -0.07 5.49
CA HIS A 83 12.79 -1.27 6.23
C HIS A 83 13.09 -2.51 5.38
N PHE A 84 12.61 -2.60 4.15
CA PHE A 84 12.64 -3.87 3.41
C PHE A 84 13.26 -3.81 2.02
N PHE A 85 13.00 -2.76 1.22
CA PHE A 85 13.44 -2.72 -0.17
C PHE A 85 14.93 -2.41 -0.24
N ARG A 86 15.71 -3.41 -0.61
CA ARG A 86 17.17 -3.28 -0.72
C ARG A 86 17.55 -2.61 -2.03
N GLY A 87 18.41 -1.60 -1.92
CA GLY A 87 18.97 -0.88 -3.07
C GLY A 87 20.04 -1.69 -3.80
N PRO A 88 20.50 -1.18 -4.96
CA PRO A 88 21.43 -1.90 -5.81
C PRO A 88 22.85 -2.05 -5.24
N ASP A 89 23.21 -1.25 -4.23
CA ASP A 89 24.50 -1.31 -3.53
C ASP A 89 24.48 -2.26 -2.32
N SER A 90 23.35 -2.96 -2.10
CA SER A 90 23.27 -4.02 -1.09
C SER A 90 24.13 -5.23 -1.54
N THR A 91 24.59 -6.00 -0.56
CA THR A 91 25.37 -7.23 -0.81
C THR A 91 24.64 -8.25 -1.67
N THR A 92 23.31 -8.13 -1.77
CA THR A 92 22.43 -9.05 -2.51
C THR A 92 22.06 -8.55 -3.91
N GLY A 93 22.63 -7.42 -4.37
CA GLY A 93 22.36 -6.84 -5.69
C GLY A 93 21.03 -6.11 -5.82
N GLY A 94 20.32 -5.92 -4.70
CA GLY A 94 19.08 -5.15 -4.61
C GLY A 94 17.80 -5.91 -4.96
N ASP A 95 16.69 -5.32 -4.58
CA ASP A 95 15.34 -5.83 -4.87
C ASP A 95 14.77 -5.17 -6.13
N GLN A 96 13.76 -5.81 -6.70
CA GLN A 96 13.08 -5.38 -7.92
C GLN A 96 11.64 -4.99 -7.57
N LEU A 97 11.24 -3.76 -7.95
CA LEU A 97 9.96 -3.19 -7.56
C LEU A 97 9.06 -2.95 -8.77
N PHE A 98 7.93 -3.63 -8.82
CA PHE A 98 6.82 -3.35 -9.71
C PHE A 98 5.85 -2.41 -8.98
N ILE A 99 6.05 -1.11 -9.20
CA ILE A 99 5.25 -0.06 -8.56
C ILE A 99 3.91 0.08 -9.29
N GLN A 100 2.79 0.05 -8.57
CA GLN A 100 1.48 0.32 -9.18
C GLN A 100 1.49 1.68 -9.89
N GLY A 101 1.09 1.72 -11.14
CA GLY A 101 1.18 2.92 -11.99
C GLY A 101 0.50 4.15 -11.38
N HIS A 102 -0.67 3.97 -10.77
CA HIS A 102 -1.43 5.04 -10.12
C HIS A 102 -0.77 5.62 -8.87
N ALA A 103 0.23 4.94 -8.30
CA ALA A 103 0.99 5.41 -7.14
C ALA A 103 2.26 6.21 -7.52
N ALA A 104 2.60 6.31 -8.80
CA ALA A 104 3.79 7.02 -9.27
C ALA A 104 3.99 8.43 -8.68
N PRO A 105 2.93 9.27 -8.48
CA PRO A 105 3.09 10.58 -7.85
C PRO A 105 3.78 10.54 -6.51
N GLY A 106 3.48 9.57 -5.66
CA GLY A 106 4.14 9.42 -4.36
C GLY A 106 5.60 9.02 -4.46
N ILE A 107 5.93 8.18 -5.44
CA ILE A 107 7.33 7.77 -5.66
C ILE A 107 8.17 8.96 -6.15
N TYR A 108 7.63 9.80 -7.03
CA TYR A 108 8.28 11.04 -7.43
C TYR A 108 8.44 12.02 -6.28
N ALA A 109 7.40 12.18 -5.46
CA ALA A 109 7.45 13.05 -4.28
C ALA A 109 8.48 12.58 -3.25
N ARG A 110 8.62 11.26 -3.06
CA ARG A 110 9.68 10.69 -2.22
C ARG A 110 11.07 10.97 -2.81
N ALA A 111 11.25 10.71 -4.10
CA ALA A 111 12.52 10.98 -4.78
C ALA A 111 12.92 12.47 -4.75
N PHE A 112 11.93 13.37 -4.73
CA PHE A 112 12.15 14.79 -4.51
C PHE A 112 12.69 15.09 -3.09
N LEU A 113 12.12 14.51 -2.05
CA LEU A 113 12.64 14.65 -0.68
C LEU A 113 14.04 14.02 -0.51
N GLU A 114 14.32 12.95 -1.26
CA GLU A 114 15.66 12.34 -1.30
C GLU A 114 16.71 13.18 -2.06
N GLY A 115 16.30 14.29 -2.70
CA GLY A 115 17.17 15.13 -3.53
C GLY A 115 17.47 14.57 -4.92
N ARG A 116 16.74 13.56 -5.38
CA ARG A 116 16.94 12.86 -6.67
C ARG A 116 16.17 13.50 -7.83
N LEU A 117 15.12 14.21 -7.53
CA LEU A 117 14.30 14.93 -8.51
C LEU A 117 14.21 16.41 -8.12
N SER A 118 14.29 17.30 -9.10
CA SER A 118 14.15 18.73 -8.90
C SER A 118 12.68 19.17 -8.89
N ARG A 119 12.40 20.37 -8.32
CA ARG A 119 11.09 21.01 -8.39
C ARG A 119 10.61 21.20 -9.83
N GLU A 120 11.52 21.58 -10.71
CA GLU A 120 11.24 21.77 -12.13
C GLU A 120 10.71 20.47 -12.77
N LYS A 121 11.36 19.34 -12.50
CA LYS A 121 10.86 18.04 -12.99
C LYS A 121 9.46 17.71 -12.48
N LEU A 122 9.15 18.00 -11.22
CA LEU A 122 7.82 17.81 -10.67
C LEU A 122 6.77 18.72 -11.36
N ASP A 123 7.11 19.96 -11.68
CA ASP A 123 6.22 20.89 -12.39
C ASP A 123 5.90 20.43 -13.81
N TYR A 124 6.73 19.54 -14.39
CA TYR A 124 6.49 18.89 -15.69
C TYR A 124 6.00 17.44 -15.53
N PHE A 125 5.24 17.17 -14.48
CA PHE A 125 4.58 15.86 -14.30
C PHE A 125 3.69 15.53 -15.52
N ARG A 126 3.84 14.29 -16.04
CA ARG A 126 3.16 13.78 -17.25
C ARG A 126 3.49 14.58 -18.54
N ARG A 127 4.64 15.23 -18.58
CA ARG A 127 5.15 15.97 -19.73
C ARG A 127 6.48 15.37 -20.19
N GLU A 128 6.51 14.07 -20.32
CA GLU A 128 7.68 13.27 -20.73
C GLU A 128 8.10 13.51 -22.15
N THR A 129 7.22 14.00 -23.03
CA THR A 129 7.55 14.34 -24.42
C THR A 129 8.64 15.39 -24.49
N GLY A 130 9.75 15.04 -25.15
CA GLY A 130 10.94 15.90 -25.19
C GLY A 130 11.93 15.67 -24.06
N GLY A 131 11.70 14.69 -23.18
CA GLY A 131 12.67 14.22 -22.18
C GLY A 131 12.87 15.12 -20.95
N VAL A 132 12.08 16.19 -20.80
CA VAL A 132 12.23 17.15 -19.70
C VAL A 132 11.46 16.73 -18.45
N GLY A 133 10.23 16.23 -18.61
CA GLY A 133 9.31 15.95 -17.53
C GLY A 133 9.36 14.53 -16.99
N LEU A 134 8.47 14.29 -16.02
CA LEU A 134 8.27 12.97 -15.44
C LEU A 134 7.28 12.16 -16.27
N SER A 135 7.54 10.87 -16.42
CA SER A 135 6.62 9.98 -17.12
C SER A 135 5.28 9.88 -16.40
N SER A 136 4.22 9.71 -17.18
CA SER A 136 2.84 9.58 -16.67
C SER A 136 2.70 8.41 -15.70
N TYR A 137 3.43 7.32 -16.01
CA TYR A 137 3.46 6.06 -15.24
C TYR A 137 4.88 5.47 -15.27
N PRO A 138 5.19 4.47 -14.44
CA PRO A 138 6.45 3.77 -14.49
C PRO A 138 6.75 3.26 -15.90
N HIS A 139 7.82 3.77 -16.53
CA HIS A 139 8.23 3.36 -17.86
C HIS A 139 9.75 3.54 -18.07
N PRO A 140 10.53 2.44 -18.17
CA PRO A 140 11.98 2.49 -18.28
C PRO A 140 12.50 3.22 -19.52
N TRP A 141 11.74 3.27 -20.62
CA TRP A 141 12.16 3.99 -21.83
C TRP A 141 12.04 5.52 -21.68
N LEU A 142 11.05 5.96 -20.91
CA LEU A 142 10.81 7.39 -20.67
C LEU A 142 11.69 7.95 -19.56
N MET A 143 12.04 7.12 -18.57
CA MET A 143 12.94 7.46 -17.46
C MET A 143 13.91 6.28 -17.22
N PRO A 144 14.93 6.09 -18.09
CA PRO A 144 15.75 4.88 -18.15
C PRO A 144 16.62 4.64 -16.92
N ASP A 145 17.01 5.70 -16.21
CA ASP A 145 17.84 5.60 -15.00
C ASP A 145 16.98 5.48 -13.70
N PHE A 146 15.67 5.65 -13.82
CA PHE A 146 14.77 5.70 -12.67
C PHE A 146 13.88 4.45 -12.57
N TRP A 147 13.03 4.20 -13.57
CA TRP A 147 12.07 3.10 -13.50
C TRP A 147 12.69 1.75 -13.87
N GLN A 148 12.44 0.74 -13.04
CA GLN A 148 12.92 -0.63 -13.31
C GLN A 148 12.05 -1.36 -14.33
N PHE A 149 10.71 -1.23 -14.19
CA PHE A 149 9.72 -1.96 -14.98
C PHE A 149 8.56 -1.07 -15.42
N PRO A 150 7.94 -1.37 -16.58
CA PRO A 150 6.69 -0.73 -16.97
C PRO A 150 5.51 -1.39 -16.23
N THR A 151 4.64 -0.58 -15.63
CA THR A 151 3.50 -1.08 -14.86
C THR A 151 2.19 -0.31 -15.17
N VAL A 152 2.13 0.29 -16.34
CA VAL A 152 0.97 1.11 -16.75
C VAL A 152 -0.26 0.27 -17.07
N SER A 153 -0.08 -0.90 -17.68
CA SER A 153 -1.19 -1.79 -18.02
C SER A 153 -1.55 -2.64 -16.82
N MET A 154 -2.76 -2.44 -16.30
CA MET A 154 -3.28 -3.22 -15.18
C MET A 154 -3.31 -4.71 -15.52
N GLY A 155 -3.00 -5.54 -14.54
CA GLY A 155 -2.85 -6.99 -14.70
C GLY A 155 -1.50 -7.45 -15.24
N LEU A 156 -0.93 -6.77 -16.23
CA LEU A 156 0.35 -7.17 -16.81
C LEU A 156 1.52 -7.01 -15.85
N GLY A 157 1.49 -6.03 -14.94
CA GLY A 157 2.50 -5.83 -13.92
C GLY A 157 2.65 -7.05 -13.00
N ALA A 158 1.54 -7.63 -12.56
CA ALA A 158 1.50 -8.84 -11.74
C ALA A 158 2.14 -10.04 -12.47
N MET A 159 1.69 -10.29 -13.69
CA MET A 159 2.24 -11.37 -14.53
C MET A 159 3.74 -11.18 -14.80
N ALA A 160 4.16 -9.96 -15.17
CA ALA A 160 5.56 -9.66 -15.42
C ALA A 160 6.43 -9.87 -14.17
N ALA A 161 5.93 -9.55 -12.98
CA ALA A 161 6.63 -9.79 -11.72
C ALA A 161 6.85 -11.28 -11.44
N ILE A 162 5.86 -12.14 -11.76
CA ILE A 162 6.00 -13.60 -11.67
C ILE A 162 7.12 -14.09 -12.60
N TYR A 163 7.11 -13.66 -13.86
CA TYR A 163 8.15 -14.04 -14.81
C TYR A 163 9.51 -13.45 -14.46
N GLN A 164 9.59 -12.26 -13.89
CA GLN A 164 10.84 -11.69 -13.39
C GLN A 164 11.42 -12.50 -12.23
N ALA A 165 10.59 -12.91 -11.27
CA ALA A 165 11.00 -13.76 -10.16
C ALA A 165 11.52 -15.12 -10.65
N ARG A 166 10.82 -15.70 -11.63
CA ARG A 166 11.25 -16.93 -12.32
C ARG A 166 12.56 -16.73 -13.07
N TYR A 167 12.73 -15.61 -13.76
CA TYR A 167 13.97 -15.30 -14.50
C TYR A 167 15.16 -15.14 -13.54
N ASN A 168 14.97 -14.53 -12.39
CA ASN A 168 16.01 -14.46 -11.36
C ASN A 168 16.47 -15.87 -10.95
N ARG A 169 15.54 -16.80 -10.71
CA ARG A 169 15.86 -18.21 -10.45
C ARG A 169 16.63 -18.86 -11.58
N TYR A 170 16.23 -18.61 -12.83
CA TYR A 170 16.93 -19.11 -14.00
C TYR A 170 18.39 -18.61 -14.04
N LEU A 171 18.62 -17.32 -13.83
CA LEU A 171 19.97 -16.73 -13.83
C LEU A 171 20.87 -17.38 -12.76
N HIS A 172 20.33 -17.55 -11.55
CA HIS A 172 21.04 -18.22 -10.45
C HIS A 172 21.37 -19.68 -10.79
N ASN A 173 20.36 -20.45 -11.18
CA ASN A 173 20.50 -21.88 -11.47
C ASN A 173 21.46 -22.17 -12.65
N ARG A 174 21.60 -21.21 -13.58
CA ARG A 174 22.55 -21.28 -14.67
C ARG A 174 23.94 -20.76 -14.32
N GLY A 175 24.15 -20.27 -13.10
CA GLY A 175 25.41 -19.64 -12.69
C GLY A 175 25.76 -18.35 -13.45
N LEU A 176 24.76 -17.70 -14.10
CA LEU A 176 24.95 -16.48 -14.87
C LEU A 176 25.03 -15.24 -13.99
N LYS A 177 24.27 -15.24 -12.90
CA LYS A 177 24.23 -14.16 -11.91
C LYS A 177 23.73 -14.70 -10.58
N ASP A 178 24.37 -14.32 -9.50
CA ASP A 178 23.83 -14.59 -8.17
C ASP A 178 22.64 -13.66 -7.91
N THR A 179 21.46 -14.26 -7.82
CA THR A 179 20.19 -13.61 -7.55
C THR A 179 19.42 -14.31 -6.42
N THR A 180 20.14 -15.14 -5.62
CA THR A 180 19.54 -15.95 -4.54
C THR A 180 18.67 -15.12 -3.62
N ASP A 181 19.15 -13.96 -3.20
CA ASP A 181 18.49 -13.09 -2.25
C ASP A 181 17.71 -11.95 -2.91
N CYS A 182 17.71 -11.83 -4.25
CA CYS A 182 16.99 -10.79 -4.95
C CYS A 182 15.47 -11.03 -4.86
N ARG A 183 14.74 -10.14 -4.18
CA ARG A 183 13.28 -10.22 -4.05
C ARG A 183 12.61 -9.40 -5.14
N VAL A 184 11.48 -9.90 -5.62
CA VAL A 184 10.58 -9.19 -6.52
C VAL A 184 9.34 -8.81 -5.73
N TRP A 185 9.06 -7.51 -5.63
CA TRP A 185 7.89 -6.95 -4.99
C TRP A 185 6.96 -6.37 -6.03
N ALA A 186 5.70 -6.73 -6.00
CA ALA A 186 4.69 -6.17 -6.89
C ALA A 186 3.55 -5.57 -6.09
N PHE A 187 3.23 -4.30 -6.39
CA PHE A 187 2.14 -3.55 -5.79
C PHE A 187 0.96 -3.52 -6.74
N LEU A 188 -0.18 -4.00 -6.27
CA LEU A 188 -1.40 -4.19 -7.03
C LEU A 188 -2.57 -3.48 -6.35
N GLY A 189 -3.57 -3.05 -7.13
CA GLY A 189 -4.88 -2.67 -6.59
C GLY A 189 -5.82 -3.87 -6.51
N ASP A 190 -6.79 -3.83 -5.60
CA ASP A 190 -7.85 -4.85 -5.53
C ASP A 190 -8.70 -4.88 -6.80
N GLY A 191 -9.02 -3.72 -7.39
CA GLY A 191 -9.69 -3.64 -8.68
C GLY A 191 -8.84 -4.14 -9.86
N GLU A 192 -7.51 -4.03 -9.77
CA GLU A 192 -6.58 -4.60 -10.76
C GLU A 192 -6.62 -6.14 -10.77
N CYS A 193 -7.02 -6.75 -9.66
CA CYS A 193 -7.18 -8.20 -9.57
C CYS A 193 -8.41 -8.73 -10.33
N ASP A 194 -9.28 -7.86 -10.86
CA ASP A 194 -10.35 -8.25 -11.79
C ASP A 194 -9.80 -8.55 -13.21
N GLU A 195 -8.59 -8.09 -13.53
CA GLU A 195 -7.94 -8.38 -14.81
C GLU A 195 -7.51 -9.86 -14.89
N PRO A 196 -7.88 -10.61 -15.94
CA PRO A 196 -7.53 -12.01 -16.07
C PRO A 196 -6.04 -12.28 -15.96
N GLU A 197 -5.21 -11.36 -16.46
CA GLU A 197 -3.74 -11.46 -16.44
C GLU A 197 -3.18 -11.47 -15.01
N THR A 198 -3.81 -10.75 -14.08
CA THR A 198 -3.39 -10.74 -12.67
C THR A 198 -3.48 -12.12 -12.05
N LEU A 199 -4.58 -12.81 -12.29
CA LEU A 199 -4.88 -14.11 -11.67
C LEU A 199 -4.38 -15.29 -12.49
N GLY A 200 -4.25 -15.14 -13.80
CA GLY A 200 -3.96 -16.23 -14.73
C GLY A 200 -2.60 -16.90 -14.53
N ALA A 201 -1.62 -16.20 -14.00
CA ALA A 201 -0.26 -16.71 -13.81
C ALA A 201 0.05 -17.16 -12.36
N LEU A 202 -0.87 -17.06 -11.41
CA LEU A 202 -0.62 -17.35 -9.99
C LEU A 202 -0.09 -18.77 -9.75
N SER A 203 -0.66 -19.77 -10.45
CA SER A 203 -0.23 -21.16 -10.34
C SER A 203 1.19 -21.41 -10.86
N VAL A 204 1.70 -20.55 -11.77
CA VAL A 204 3.10 -20.61 -12.22
C VAL A 204 4.04 -20.33 -11.06
N ALA A 205 3.76 -19.27 -10.28
CA ALA A 205 4.60 -18.89 -9.15
C ALA A 205 4.74 -20.02 -8.11
N THR A 206 3.66 -20.73 -7.85
CA THR A 206 3.65 -21.85 -6.88
C THR A 206 4.37 -23.08 -7.42
N ARG A 207 4.09 -23.47 -8.67
CA ARG A 207 4.77 -24.60 -9.30
C ARG A 207 6.28 -24.44 -9.40
N GLU A 208 6.74 -23.21 -9.63
CA GLU A 208 8.15 -22.85 -9.68
C GLU A 208 8.74 -22.58 -8.28
N GLY A 209 7.94 -22.62 -7.21
CA GLY A 209 8.35 -22.39 -5.84
C GLY A 209 8.97 -21.00 -5.64
N LEU A 210 8.40 -19.93 -6.22
CA LEU A 210 8.99 -18.59 -6.25
C LEU A 210 8.92 -17.89 -4.88
N ASN A 211 9.72 -18.34 -3.92
CA ASN A 211 9.80 -17.73 -2.60
C ASN A 211 10.41 -16.31 -2.58
N ASN A 212 11.01 -15.89 -3.68
CA ASN A 212 11.52 -14.54 -3.89
C ASN A 212 10.44 -13.55 -4.37
N LEU A 213 9.18 -13.99 -4.54
CA LEU A 213 8.08 -13.15 -5.03
C LEU A 213 7.16 -12.73 -3.90
N LYS A 214 6.87 -11.42 -3.79
CA LYS A 214 5.98 -10.83 -2.80
C LYS A 214 4.98 -9.89 -3.48
N PHE A 215 3.68 -10.19 -3.38
CA PHE A 215 2.62 -9.30 -3.81
C PHE A 215 2.09 -8.50 -2.62
N VAL A 216 1.88 -7.20 -2.81
CA VAL A 216 1.23 -6.31 -1.85
C VAL A 216 -0.01 -5.74 -2.51
N VAL A 217 -1.17 -6.20 -2.08
CA VAL A 217 -2.45 -5.77 -2.65
C VAL A 217 -3.05 -4.67 -1.79
N ASN A 218 -3.21 -3.49 -2.39
CA ASN A 218 -3.87 -2.33 -1.78
C ASN A 218 -5.38 -2.49 -1.91
N CYS A 219 -6.02 -3.07 -0.90
CA CYS A 219 -7.46 -3.29 -0.84
C CYS A 219 -8.17 -2.04 -0.31
N ASN A 220 -8.34 -1.04 -1.16
CA ASN A 220 -9.03 0.20 -0.83
C ASN A 220 -10.54 0.14 -1.17
N LEU A 221 -11.02 -0.99 -1.63
CA LEU A 221 -12.41 -1.39 -1.87
C LEU A 221 -13.12 -0.63 -3.01
N GLN A 222 -12.40 0.20 -3.77
CA GLN A 222 -13.00 1.05 -4.82
C GLN A 222 -12.22 0.98 -6.12
N ARG A 223 -12.95 0.96 -7.24
CA ARG A 223 -12.44 1.15 -8.59
C ARG A 223 -12.96 2.47 -9.20
N LEU A 224 -12.81 2.62 -10.52
CA LEU A 224 -13.13 3.88 -11.22
C LEU A 224 -14.59 4.32 -11.05
N ASP A 225 -15.51 3.39 -11.13
CA ASP A 225 -16.96 3.58 -11.27
C ASP A 225 -17.76 3.13 -10.04
N GLY A 226 -17.09 2.67 -8.97
CA GLY A 226 -17.79 2.25 -7.77
C GLY A 226 -16.96 1.28 -6.89
N PRO A 227 -17.64 0.56 -5.98
CA PRO A 227 -17.00 -0.44 -5.16
C PRO A 227 -16.51 -1.63 -5.99
N VAL A 228 -15.37 -2.22 -5.60
CA VAL A 228 -14.88 -3.48 -6.21
C VAL A 228 -15.88 -4.59 -5.98
N ARG A 229 -16.37 -4.69 -4.73
CA ARG A 229 -17.48 -5.59 -4.34
C ARG A 229 -18.42 -4.83 -3.41
N GLY A 230 -19.65 -4.58 -3.84
CA GLY A 230 -20.65 -3.91 -3.00
C GLY A 230 -21.20 -4.83 -1.91
N ASN A 231 -21.65 -6.02 -2.32
CA ASN A 231 -22.30 -7.01 -1.47
C ASN A 231 -21.41 -8.22 -1.15
N GLY A 232 -20.10 -8.12 -1.40
CA GLY A 232 -19.11 -9.14 -1.10
C GLY A 232 -17.96 -8.61 -0.27
N LYS A 233 -16.87 -9.39 -0.20
CA LYS A 233 -15.63 -9.04 0.49
C LYS A 233 -14.45 -9.39 -0.39
N ILE A 234 -13.89 -8.40 -1.06
CA ILE A 234 -12.77 -8.62 -2.01
C ILE A 234 -11.55 -9.27 -1.33
N ILE A 235 -11.24 -8.91 -0.08
CA ILE A 235 -10.11 -9.52 0.65
C ILE A 235 -10.33 -11.02 0.84
N GLN A 236 -11.56 -11.45 1.16
CA GLN A 236 -11.87 -12.86 1.34
C GLN A 236 -11.86 -13.62 0.00
N GLU A 237 -12.36 -13.00 -1.07
CA GLU A 237 -12.27 -13.55 -2.41
C GLU A 237 -10.82 -13.73 -2.85
N LEU A 238 -9.99 -12.70 -2.70
CA LEU A 238 -8.57 -12.75 -3.03
C LEU A 238 -7.81 -13.75 -2.15
N GLU A 239 -8.13 -13.82 -0.84
CA GLU A 239 -7.54 -14.85 0.03
C GLU A 239 -7.81 -16.25 -0.52
N ALA A 240 -9.07 -16.53 -0.91
CA ALA A 240 -9.44 -17.84 -1.46
C ALA A 240 -8.70 -18.14 -2.77
N VAL A 241 -8.60 -17.15 -3.67
CA VAL A 241 -7.92 -17.31 -4.95
C VAL A 241 -6.41 -17.57 -4.76
N PHE A 242 -5.73 -16.73 -3.96
CA PHE A 242 -4.30 -16.89 -3.71
C PHE A 242 -3.99 -18.20 -2.98
N ARG A 243 -4.75 -18.56 -1.94
CA ARG A 243 -4.58 -19.83 -1.23
C ARG A 243 -4.89 -21.04 -2.12
N GLY A 244 -5.95 -20.96 -2.94
CA GLY A 244 -6.28 -21.98 -3.92
C GLY A 244 -5.19 -22.19 -4.96
N ALA A 245 -4.45 -21.14 -5.31
CA ALA A 245 -3.27 -21.22 -6.17
C ALA A 245 -1.99 -21.64 -5.42
N GLY A 246 -2.04 -21.89 -4.10
CA GLY A 246 -0.92 -22.36 -3.29
C GLY A 246 -0.02 -21.24 -2.72
N TRP A 247 -0.47 -19.99 -2.73
CA TRP A 247 0.27 -18.87 -2.14
C TRP A 247 0.07 -18.81 -0.62
N HIS A 248 1.10 -18.35 0.08
CA HIS A 248 0.95 -17.91 1.47
C HIS A 248 0.26 -16.55 1.51
N VAL A 249 -0.81 -16.41 2.29
CA VAL A 249 -1.58 -15.16 2.37
C VAL A 249 -1.49 -14.56 3.77
N ILE A 250 -1.15 -13.27 3.82
CA ILE A 250 -1.12 -12.46 5.04
C ILE A 250 -2.15 -11.34 4.89
N LYS A 251 -3.14 -11.30 5.78
CA LYS A 251 -4.15 -10.23 5.82
C LYS A 251 -3.76 -9.18 6.85
N VAL A 252 -3.85 -7.90 6.46
CA VAL A 252 -3.62 -6.72 7.29
C VAL A 252 -4.87 -5.85 7.22
N ILE A 253 -5.85 -6.15 8.07
CA ILE A 253 -7.22 -5.59 7.98
C ILE A 253 -7.43 -4.47 9.01
N TRP A 254 -7.07 -4.73 10.27
CA TRP A 254 -7.37 -3.87 11.41
C TRP A 254 -6.11 -3.24 11.98
N GLY A 255 -6.21 -1.95 12.30
CA GLY A 255 -5.14 -1.21 12.97
C GLY A 255 -5.03 -1.54 14.46
N PRO A 256 -4.00 -1.01 15.15
CA PRO A 256 -3.75 -1.34 16.55
C PRO A 256 -4.86 -0.87 17.51
N GLU A 257 -5.70 0.07 17.11
CA GLU A 257 -6.85 0.52 17.91
C GLU A 257 -7.91 -0.59 18.07
N TRP A 258 -7.91 -1.58 17.18
CA TRP A 258 -8.81 -2.73 17.24
C TRP A 258 -8.28 -3.85 18.16
N ASP A 259 -6.98 -3.87 18.44
CA ASP A 259 -6.36 -4.95 19.22
C ASP A 259 -7.00 -5.15 20.60
N PRO A 260 -7.23 -4.11 21.42
CA PRO A 260 -7.90 -4.29 22.70
C PRO A 260 -9.36 -4.72 22.58
N ILE A 261 -10.04 -4.37 21.48
CA ILE A 261 -11.42 -4.80 21.24
C ILE A 261 -11.46 -6.29 20.94
N PHE A 262 -10.56 -6.77 20.06
CA PHE A 262 -10.43 -8.21 19.78
C PHE A 262 -9.97 -9.02 20.99
N ALA A 263 -9.10 -8.47 21.84
CA ALA A 263 -8.66 -9.12 23.07
C ALA A 263 -9.79 -9.35 24.06
N ASN A 264 -10.83 -8.52 24.02
CA ASN A 264 -12.02 -8.64 24.89
C ASN A 264 -13.18 -9.41 24.21
N ASP A 265 -13.02 -9.88 22.98
CA ASP A 265 -14.04 -10.63 22.23
C ASP A 265 -14.07 -12.12 22.64
N VAL A 266 -14.45 -12.39 23.87
CA VAL A 266 -14.42 -13.75 24.46
C VAL A 266 -15.38 -14.71 23.72
N ASP A 267 -16.55 -14.19 23.33
CA ASP A 267 -17.61 -14.97 22.70
C ASP A 267 -17.50 -15.02 21.16
N GLY A 268 -16.53 -14.30 20.57
CA GLY A 268 -16.35 -14.21 19.13
C GLY A 268 -17.40 -13.38 18.38
N ALA A 269 -18.15 -12.54 19.09
CA ALA A 269 -19.19 -11.69 18.51
C ALA A 269 -18.62 -10.68 17.51
N LEU A 270 -17.49 -10.05 17.84
CA LEU A 270 -16.78 -9.13 16.95
C LEU A 270 -16.26 -9.82 15.69
N VAL A 271 -15.62 -10.98 15.84
CA VAL A 271 -15.12 -11.77 14.71
C VAL A 271 -16.28 -12.18 13.80
N LYS A 272 -17.40 -12.64 14.38
CA LYS A 272 -18.63 -12.96 13.64
C LYS A 272 -19.13 -11.74 12.87
N ARG A 273 -19.24 -10.58 13.54
CA ARG A 273 -19.73 -9.35 12.92
C ARG A 273 -18.80 -8.86 11.80
N CYS A 274 -17.48 -8.94 12.00
CA CYS A 274 -16.49 -8.63 10.95
C CYS A 274 -16.64 -9.55 9.73
N ASN A 275 -17.01 -10.81 9.92
CA ASN A 275 -17.29 -11.74 8.83
C ASN A 275 -18.59 -11.44 8.08
N GLU A 276 -19.59 -10.89 8.72
CA GLU A 276 -20.92 -10.60 8.13
C GLU A 276 -20.93 -9.28 7.34
N VAL A 277 -20.29 -8.21 7.86
CA VAL A 277 -20.31 -6.89 7.24
C VAL A 277 -19.61 -6.90 5.89
N VAL A 278 -20.30 -6.47 4.84
CA VAL A 278 -19.80 -6.41 3.46
C VAL A 278 -18.94 -5.16 3.19
N ASP A 279 -18.18 -5.18 2.11
CA ASP A 279 -17.25 -4.07 1.77
C ASP A 279 -17.96 -2.73 1.56
N GLY A 280 -19.13 -2.72 0.93
CA GLY A 280 -19.92 -1.50 0.76
C GLY A 280 -20.32 -0.86 2.09
N GLN A 281 -20.63 -1.68 3.12
CA GLN A 281 -20.95 -1.18 4.45
C GLN A 281 -19.69 -0.66 5.17
N PHE A 282 -18.54 -1.34 5.03
CA PHE A 282 -17.27 -0.82 5.55
C PHE A 282 -16.84 0.50 4.91
N GLN A 283 -17.13 0.71 3.62
CA GLN A 283 -16.93 2.01 2.97
C GLN A 283 -17.82 3.08 3.57
N LYS A 284 -19.11 2.77 3.79
CA LYS A 284 -20.05 3.69 4.42
C LYS A 284 -19.60 4.10 5.82
N TYR A 285 -19.05 3.17 6.62
CA TYR A 285 -18.51 3.51 7.95
C TYR A 285 -17.32 4.48 7.88
N SER A 286 -16.57 4.50 6.78
CA SER A 286 -15.44 5.44 6.65
C SER A 286 -15.86 6.90 6.50
N VAL A 287 -17.15 7.15 6.19
CA VAL A 287 -17.74 8.49 5.99
C VAL A 287 -18.94 8.76 6.88
N SER A 288 -19.20 7.88 7.84
CA SER A 288 -20.34 8.00 8.78
C SER A 288 -19.87 8.49 10.15
N ASP A 289 -20.78 9.11 10.88
CA ASP A 289 -20.57 9.44 12.29
C ASP A 289 -20.54 8.18 13.19
N GLY A 290 -20.05 8.36 14.39
CA GLY A 290 -19.91 7.26 15.34
C GLY A 290 -21.23 6.69 15.83
N ALA A 291 -22.27 7.50 15.95
CA ALA A 291 -23.60 7.04 16.38
C ALA A 291 -24.20 6.07 15.34
N TYR A 292 -24.09 6.43 14.06
CA TYR A 292 -24.48 5.52 12.98
C TYR A 292 -23.65 4.23 12.99
N ILE A 293 -22.31 4.35 13.10
CA ILE A 293 -21.41 3.19 13.14
C ILE A 293 -21.80 2.27 14.30
N ARG A 294 -21.97 2.80 15.51
CA ARG A 294 -22.37 2.00 16.67
C ARG A 294 -23.66 1.24 16.41
N LYS A 295 -24.71 1.95 16.04
CA LYS A 295 -26.04 1.37 15.81
C LYS A 295 -26.02 0.26 14.77
N ASP A 296 -25.40 0.52 13.64
CA ASP A 296 -25.38 -0.43 12.51
C ASP A 296 -24.38 -1.56 12.73
N PHE A 297 -23.18 -1.28 13.26
CA PHE A 297 -22.16 -2.28 13.49
C PHE A 297 -22.51 -3.22 14.65
N CYS A 298 -23.13 -2.72 15.74
CA CYS A 298 -23.65 -3.59 16.80
C CYS A 298 -24.84 -4.43 16.33
N ASN A 299 -25.67 -3.88 15.45
CA ASN A 299 -26.84 -4.57 14.88
C ASN A 299 -27.77 -5.20 15.94
N GLY A 300 -27.90 -4.55 17.12
CA GLY A 300 -28.71 -5.02 18.23
C GLY A 300 -28.17 -6.25 18.96
N ASP A 301 -26.93 -6.64 18.73
CA ASP A 301 -26.26 -7.72 19.46
C ASP A 301 -25.73 -7.21 20.81
N PRO A 302 -26.25 -7.70 21.95
CA PRO A 302 -25.84 -7.24 23.27
C PRO A 302 -24.33 -7.45 23.56
N ALA A 303 -23.72 -8.49 23.01
CA ALA A 303 -22.28 -8.74 23.19
C ALA A 303 -21.46 -7.67 22.45
N MET A 304 -21.88 -7.28 21.25
CA MET A 304 -21.26 -6.18 20.51
C MET A 304 -21.45 -4.83 21.19
N GLU A 305 -22.64 -4.56 21.74
CA GLU A 305 -22.89 -3.33 22.50
C GLU A 305 -22.01 -3.24 23.75
N LEU A 306 -21.82 -4.36 24.46
CA LEU A 306 -20.92 -4.44 25.61
C LEU A 306 -19.45 -4.20 25.21
N LEU A 307 -18.98 -4.82 24.14
CA LEU A 307 -17.62 -4.64 23.64
C LEU A 307 -17.31 -3.20 23.27
N LEU A 308 -18.24 -2.50 22.64
CA LEU A 308 -18.05 -1.12 22.22
C LEU A 308 -18.47 -0.07 23.27
N LYS A 309 -18.98 -0.48 24.44
CA LYS A 309 -19.52 0.41 25.47
C LYS A 309 -18.52 1.47 25.96
N THR A 310 -17.26 1.10 26.07
CA THR A 310 -16.20 2.00 26.58
C THR A 310 -15.61 2.91 25.51
N ILE A 311 -15.95 2.71 24.25
CA ILE A 311 -15.43 3.49 23.13
C ILE A 311 -16.44 4.60 22.83
N PRO A 312 -16.07 5.90 22.96
CA PRO A 312 -16.98 6.99 22.62
C PRO A 312 -17.25 7.01 21.11
N ASP A 313 -18.43 7.54 20.74
CA ASP A 313 -18.84 7.58 19.34
C ASP A 313 -17.83 8.31 18.45
N GLU A 314 -17.24 9.40 18.93
CA GLU A 314 -16.24 10.19 18.20
C GLU A 314 -14.93 9.42 17.91
N ALA A 315 -14.70 8.30 18.61
CA ALA A 315 -13.54 7.44 18.40
C ALA A 315 -13.79 6.33 17.37
N LEU A 316 -15.03 5.91 17.14
CA LEU A 316 -15.37 4.83 16.21
C LEU A 316 -14.91 5.11 14.77
N PRO A 317 -15.12 6.30 14.18
CA PRO A 317 -14.62 6.63 12.85
C PRO A 317 -13.07 6.65 12.78
N LYS A 318 -12.40 6.83 13.92
CA LYS A 318 -10.93 6.93 14.01
C LYS A 318 -10.24 5.57 14.14
N LEU A 319 -10.99 4.47 14.27
CA LEU A 319 -10.44 3.11 14.28
C LEU A 319 -9.86 2.79 12.89
N ARG A 320 -8.53 2.81 12.78
CA ARG A 320 -7.83 2.71 11.50
C ARG A 320 -7.90 1.32 10.89
N ARG A 321 -7.80 1.28 9.55
CA ARG A 321 -7.53 0.05 8.81
C ARG A 321 -6.05 -0.32 8.93
N GLY A 322 -5.76 -1.62 8.88
CA GLY A 322 -4.41 -2.16 9.10
C GLY A 322 -3.37 -1.65 8.09
N GLY A 323 -3.77 -1.44 6.84
CA GLY A 323 -2.91 -0.91 5.79
C GLY A 323 -2.44 0.55 6.00
N HIS A 324 -2.93 1.23 7.04
CA HIS A 324 -2.44 2.56 7.46
C HIS A 324 -1.54 2.51 8.69
N SER A 325 -1.32 1.32 9.28
CA SER A 325 -0.48 1.12 10.47
C SER A 325 0.93 0.65 10.10
N TYR A 326 1.94 1.40 10.51
CA TYR A 326 3.35 1.02 10.30
C TYR A 326 3.70 -0.31 10.98
N ARG A 327 3.25 -0.51 12.22
CA ARG A 327 3.55 -1.73 13.00
C ARG A 327 2.94 -2.98 12.36
N LYS A 328 1.66 -2.92 12.00
CA LYS A 328 0.97 -4.03 11.32
C LYS A 328 1.60 -4.37 9.98
N LEU A 329 1.97 -3.35 9.20
CA LEU A 329 2.64 -3.53 7.92
C LEU A 329 4.05 -4.07 8.08
N TYR A 330 4.81 -3.57 9.04
CA TYR A 330 6.14 -4.08 9.34
C TYR A 330 6.10 -5.57 9.70
N ALA A 331 5.18 -5.97 10.60
CA ALA A 331 4.98 -7.36 10.96
C ALA A 331 4.67 -8.24 9.73
N ALA A 332 3.76 -7.76 8.86
CA ALA A 332 3.38 -8.48 7.65
C ALA A 332 4.54 -8.63 6.66
N TYR A 333 5.31 -7.56 6.43
CA TYR A 333 6.45 -7.59 5.51
C TYR A 333 7.59 -8.45 6.05
N LYS A 334 7.86 -8.38 7.37
CA LYS A 334 8.85 -9.25 8.03
C LYS A 334 8.46 -10.71 7.87
N ARG A 335 7.21 -11.07 8.19
CA ARG A 335 6.70 -12.44 8.02
C ARG A 335 6.80 -12.88 6.55
N ALA A 336 6.47 -12.00 5.60
CA ALA A 336 6.57 -12.32 4.18
C ALA A 336 8.01 -12.55 3.71
N VAL A 337 8.97 -11.82 4.25
CA VAL A 337 10.40 -11.97 3.93
C VAL A 337 10.96 -13.26 4.54
N GLU A 338 10.53 -13.63 5.73
CA GLU A 338 10.95 -14.84 6.45
C GLU A 338 10.32 -16.13 5.89
N TYR A 339 9.21 -16.01 5.15
CA TYR A 339 8.57 -17.17 4.55
C TYR A 339 9.33 -17.64 3.30
N THR A 340 9.81 -18.89 3.33
CA THR A 340 10.72 -19.47 2.31
C THR A 340 10.07 -20.56 1.44
N ASP A 341 8.85 -21.02 1.75
CA ASP A 341 8.27 -22.19 1.09
C ASP A 341 7.55 -21.86 -0.22
N GLY A 342 7.42 -20.57 -0.58
CA GLY A 342 6.76 -20.16 -1.82
C GLY A 342 6.44 -18.67 -1.91
N PRO A 343 5.62 -18.27 -2.89
CA PRO A 343 5.22 -16.88 -3.06
C PRO A 343 4.26 -16.42 -1.95
N VAL A 344 4.29 -15.11 -1.64
CA VAL A 344 3.48 -14.50 -0.59
C VAL A 344 2.62 -13.38 -1.15
N ALA A 345 1.33 -13.35 -0.79
CA ALA A 345 0.41 -12.25 -1.02
C ALA A 345 0.03 -11.57 0.32
N ILE A 346 0.23 -10.26 0.40
CA ILE A 346 -0.14 -9.45 1.55
C ILE A 346 -1.36 -8.62 1.15
N LEU A 347 -2.52 -8.90 1.75
CA LEU A 347 -3.77 -8.22 1.47
C LEU A 347 -3.99 -7.11 2.51
N CYS A 348 -3.82 -5.86 2.10
CA CYS A 348 -3.82 -4.71 3.00
C CYS A 348 -5.11 -3.90 2.87
N LYS A 349 -5.99 -3.92 3.89
CA LYS A 349 -7.18 -3.08 3.91
C LYS A 349 -6.80 -1.62 4.16
N THR A 350 -7.18 -0.74 3.23
CA THR A 350 -6.95 0.70 3.28
C THR A 350 -8.24 1.47 3.03
N VAL A 351 -8.16 2.79 3.01
CA VAL A 351 -9.25 3.69 2.61
C VAL A 351 -8.79 4.51 1.42
N LYS A 352 -9.55 4.49 0.33
CA LYS A 352 -9.22 5.27 -0.86
C LYS A 352 -9.31 6.76 -0.57
N GLY A 353 -8.29 7.52 -0.99
CA GLY A 353 -8.24 8.95 -0.69
C GLY A 353 -8.05 9.26 0.80
N TRP A 354 -7.50 8.32 1.59
CA TRP A 354 -7.32 8.47 3.03
C TRP A 354 -6.75 9.84 3.41
N THR A 355 -7.45 10.54 4.32
CA THR A 355 -7.17 11.89 4.83
C THR A 355 -7.15 13.01 3.78
N LEU A 356 -7.74 12.81 2.58
CA LEU A 356 -7.96 13.91 1.63
C LEU A 356 -9.13 14.81 2.02
N GLY A 357 -9.88 14.43 3.04
CA GLY A 357 -10.95 15.21 3.61
C GLY A 357 -12.36 14.71 3.28
N GLU A 358 -13.34 15.32 3.95
CA GLU A 358 -14.76 15.00 3.80
C GLU A 358 -15.20 15.22 2.34
N GLY A 359 -16.03 14.31 1.82
CA GLY A 359 -16.46 14.33 0.42
C GLY A 359 -15.48 13.69 -0.57
N PHE A 360 -14.21 13.46 -0.19
CA PHE A 360 -13.20 12.80 -1.01
C PHE A 360 -12.85 11.40 -0.48
N GLU A 361 -12.61 11.28 0.83
CA GLU A 361 -12.25 10.01 1.45
C GLU A 361 -13.37 8.99 1.27
N ALA A 362 -13.03 7.78 0.82
CA ALA A 362 -13.95 6.68 0.55
C ALA A 362 -15.14 6.99 -0.40
N SER A 363 -15.16 8.15 -1.04
CA SER A 363 -16.20 8.57 -1.98
C SER A 363 -15.96 8.01 -3.38
N ASN A 364 -17.02 7.72 -4.14
CA ASN A 364 -16.91 7.23 -5.52
C ASN A 364 -16.26 8.26 -6.47
N VAL A 365 -16.39 9.55 -6.18
CA VAL A 365 -15.77 10.62 -6.99
C VAL A 365 -14.26 10.72 -6.76
N THR A 366 -13.73 10.14 -5.70
CA THR A 366 -12.31 10.24 -5.29
C THR A 366 -11.34 9.76 -6.37
N HIS A 367 -11.72 8.77 -7.16
CA HIS A 367 -10.86 8.25 -8.23
C HIS A 367 -10.61 9.27 -9.33
N GLN A 368 -11.61 10.08 -9.65
CA GLN A 368 -11.55 11.09 -10.74
C GLN A 368 -11.00 12.43 -10.27
N MET A 369 -10.79 12.62 -8.96
CA MET A 369 -10.34 13.88 -8.40
C MET A 369 -8.88 14.19 -8.80
N LYS A 370 -8.71 15.35 -9.42
CA LYS A 370 -7.42 15.87 -9.92
C LYS A 370 -7.09 17.24 -9.35
N LYS A 371 -8.06 17.87 -8.69
CA LYS A 371 -7.94 19.21 -8.10
C LYS A 371 -8.70 19.24 -6.78
N LEU A 372 -8.10 19.87 -5.79
CA LEU A 372 -8.71 20.26 -4.54
C LEU A 372 -8.99 21.77 -4.60
N ASP A 373 -10.12 22.23 -4.11
CA ASP A 373 -10.35 23.65 -3.87
C ASP A 373 -9.54 24.15 -2.66
N LEU A 374 -9.63 25.44 -2.37
CA LEU A 374 -8.82 26.06 -1.35
C LEU A 374 -9.12 25.53 0.06
N ASP A 375 -10.40 25.24 0.37
CA ASP A 375 -10.82 24.75 1.67
C ASP A 375 -10.34 23.31 1.89
N HIS A 376 -10.43 22.46 0.86
CA HIS A 376 -9.87 21.10 0.91
C HIS A 376 -8.33 21.12 1.00
N LEU A 377 -7.65 22.05 0.30
CA LEU A 377 -6.19 22.21 0.44
C LEU A 377 -5.81 22.61 1.87
N ARG A 378 -6.57 23.53 2.48
CA ARG A 378 -6.37 23.94 3.88
C ARG A 378 -6.55 22.76 4.83
N MET A 379 -7.68 22.05 4.71
CA MET A 379 -7.97 20.88 5.54
C MET A 379 -6.90 19.80 5.39
N PHE A 380 -6.45 19.53 4.17
CA PHE A 380 -5.40 18.55 3.90
C PHE A 380 -4.05 18.97 4.49
N ARG A 381 -3.61 20.25 4.29
CA ARG A 381 -2.42 20.80 4.92
C ARG A 381 -2.45 20.65 6.45
N ASP A 382 -3.59 21.01 7.07
CA ASP A 382 -3.77 20.97 8.52
C ASP A 382 -3.75 19.52 9.04
N THR A 383 -4.42 18.61 8.35
CA THR A 383 -4.37 17.16 8.67
C THR A 383 -2.95 16.59 8.56
N LEU A 384 -2.14 17.11 7.65
CA LEU A 384 -0.74 16.72 7.49
C LEU A 384 0.20 17.51 8.41
N GLU A 385 -0.31 18.50 9.19
CA GLU A 385 0.47 19.34 10.09
C GLU A 385 1.68 20.01 9.41
N LEU A 386 1.50 20.53 8.19
CA LEU A 386 2.56 21.15 7.43
C LEU A 386 2.58 22.68 7.61
N PRO A 387 3.76 23.30 7.81
CA PRO A 387 3.89 24.74 8.04
C PRO A 387 3.83 25.54 6.72
N ILE A 388 2.73 25.38 5.98
CA ILE A 388 2.50 26.12 4.73
C ILE A 388 1.52 27.25 5.03
N PRO A 389 1.90 28.54 4.79
CA PRO A 389 1.05 29.68 5.07
C PRO A 389 -0.21 29.71 4.21
N ASP A 390 -1.31 30.25 4.74
CA ASP A 390 -2.63 30.29 4.08
C ASP A 390 -2.60 31.08 2.74
N ASP A 391 -1.85 32.16 2.70
CA ASP A 391 -1.67 33.00 1.51
C ASP A 391 -0.96 32.30 0.34
N ARG A 392 -0.31 31.16 0.61
CA ARG A 392 0.39 30.36 -0.40
C ARG A 392 -0.34 29.08 -0.80
N LEU A 393 -1.41 28.72 -0.10
CA LEU A 393 -2.11 27.44 -0.31
C LEU A 393 -2.64 27.27 -1.74
N GLU A 394 -3.14 28.34 -2.34
CA GLU A 394 -3.68 28.31 -3.71
C GLU A 394 -2.64 27.89 -4.76
N GLU A 395 -1.35 28.18 -4.50
CA GLU A 395 -0.25 27.77 -5.36
C GLU A 395 0.09 26.28 -5.22
N ALA A 396 -0.40 25.62 -4.17
CA ALA A 396 0.00 24.27 -3.76
C ALA A 396 1.54 24.10 -3.80
N PRO A 397 2.31 24.85 -2.98
CA PRO A 397 3.76 24.85 -3.09
C PRO A 397 4.34 23.49 -2.68
N TYR A 398 5.42 23.07 -3.33
CA TYR A 398 6.17 21.91 -2.83
C TYR A 398 6.82 22.24 -1.49
N PHE A 399 6.73 21.30 -0.58
CA PHE A 399 7.33 21.39 0.74
C PHE A 399 8.56 20.49 0.85
N HIS A 400 9.70 21.09 1.16
CA HIS A 400 10.95 20.41 1.48
C HIS A 400 11.53 21.06 2.74
N PRO A 401 11.75 20.28 3.83
CA PRO A 401 12.17 20.85 5.13
C PRO A 401 13.64 21.30 5.15
N GLY A 402 14.37 21.09 4.06
CA GLY A 402 15.81 21.37 3.94
C GLY A 402 16.65 20.10 4.03
N GLU A 403 17.78 20.09 3.34
CA GLU A 403 18.69 18.93 3.26
C GLU A 403 19.25 18.51 4.63
N GLN A 404 19.36 19.45 5.57
CA GLN A 404 19.89 19.23 6.91
C GLN A 404 18.82 18.90 7.96
N SER A 405 17.54 18.86 7.55
CA SER A 405 16.45 18.51 8.47
C SER A 405 16.56 17.08 8.99
N PRO A 406 16.07 16.81 10.21
CA PRO A 406 16.06 15.47 10.76
C PRO A 406 15.34 14.46 9.86
N GLU A 407 14.26 14.88 9.20
CA GLU A 407 13.45 14.04 8.33
C GLU A 407 14.22 13.59 7.09
N VAL A 408 14.92 14.50 6.41
CA VAL A 408 15.70 14.17 5.20
C VAL A 408 16.92 13.35 5.57
N LYS A 409 17.59 13.64 6.68
CA LYS A 409 18.68 12.82 7.20
C LYS A 409 18.21 11.40 7.49
N TYR A 410 17.14 11.23 8.25
CA TYR A 410 16.57 9.94 8.56
C TYR A 410 16.24 9.15 7.29
N LEU A 411 15.56 9.77 6.34
CA LEU A 411 15.18 9.15 5.08
C LEU A 411 16.40 8.65 4.29
N LYS A 412 17.46 9.46 4.20
CA LYS A 412 18.72 9.10 3.53
C LYS A 412 19.48 7.99 4.29
N GLU A 413 19.51 8.03 5.61
CA GLU A 413 20.13 6.99 6.45
C GLU A 413 19.43 5.63 6.26
N ARG A 414 18.09 5.61 6.26
CA ARG A 414 17.33 4.38 5.99
C ARG A 414 17.66 3.80 4.61
N ARG A 415 17.73 4.67 3.58
CA ARG A 415 18.11 4.21 2.23
C ARG A 415 19.55 3.74 2.14
N PHE A 416 20.47 4.44 2.78
CA PHE A 416 21.88 4.03 2.86
C PHE A 416 22.03 2.66 3.54
N ALA A 417 21.38 2.46 4.68
CA ALA A 417 21.40 1.18 5.42
C ALA A 417 20.84 0.00 4.59
N LEU A 418 19.95 0.28 3.65
CA LEU A 418 19.36 -0.72 2.75
C LEU A 418 20.09 -0.82 1.39
N GLY A 419 21.26 -0.20 1.23
CA GLY A 419 22.06 -0.31 0.01
C GLY A 419 21.63 0.65 -1.11
N GLY A 420 21.15 1.84 -0.79
CA GLY A 420 20.92 2.93 -1.72
C GLY A 420 19.46 3.15 -2.13
N SER A 421 19.26 4.12 -2.98
CA SER A 421 17.93 4.58 -3.39
C SER A 421 17.21 3.63 -4.34
N LEU A 422 15.87 3.63 -4.28
CA LEU A 422 14.96 2.94 -5.20
C LEU A 422 13.74 3.85 -5.51
N PRO A 423 13.08 3.67 -6.68
CA PRO A 423 13.56 2.87 -7.81
C PRO A 423 14.80 3.49 -8.47
N VAL A 424 15.67 2.66 -8.98
CA VAL A 424 16.81 3.04 -9.79
C VAL A 424 17.10 1.91 -10.77
N ARG A 425 17.45 2.25 -12.01
CA ARG A 425 17.83 1.28 -13.02
C ARG A 425 19.27 1.56 -13.48
N ARG A 426 20.12 0.57 -13.33
CA ARG A 426 21.52 0.60 -13.77
C ARG A 426 21.65 -0.37 -14.94
N ALA A 427 21.20 0.06 -16.11
CA ALA A 427 21.46 -0.69 -17.33
C ALA A 427 22.79 -0.24 -17.93
N PRO A 428 23.61 -1.14 -18.51
CA PRO A 428 24.70 -0.72 -19.37
C PRO A 428 24.13 0.18 -20.46
N LYS A 429 24.78 1.31 -20.72
CA LYS A 429 24.45 2.08 -21.92
C LYS A 429 24.89 1.23 -23.11
N PRO A 430 24.06 1.13 -24.16
CA PRO A 430 24.46 0.41 -25.37
C PRO A 430 25.67 1.04 -26.03
#